data_554f35bc66adf465355a33dbda95e8e7
#
_entry.id   554f35bc66adf465355a33dbda95e8e7
#
_cell.length_a   1.000
_cell.length_b   1.000
_cell.length_c   1.000
_cell.angle_alpha   90.00
_cell.angle_beta   90.00
_cell.angle_gamma   90.00
#
_symmetry.space_group_name_H-M   'P 1'
#
loop_
_entity.id
_entity.type
_entity.pdbx_description
1 polymer ?
#
loop_
_entity_poly.entity_id
_entity_poly.type
_entity_poly.pdbx_seq_one_letter_code
_entity_poly.pdbx_strand_id
1 'polypeptide(L)'
;MISKCIFPATVVSLFSVCWGAPSAPVLETPHMIPRPAALRAQTGESGFSLKNGVRLPEENPLSRQAERIFRDNGINTVLVKNKADIIFTEDASLGREGYRLAVTPDSISIASGSVNGALYALQSLVQSVAADRNGDPALPRLDVEDRPRFSWRGLMMDSCRHMMPVRDIKKILDLMERYKFNTLHWHLTDDQGWRLPIAKYPRLTTVGGARAQSPVIGNRNKGDGIPYSGHYTADEIREVVRYAKDRGITVIPEVEMPGHASAAIAAYPELGNTDIPGYAPKVQETWGVHPYTFAPTEKTFRFLEDVIDEVCALFPDSPYIHIGGDEAPKDQWKQSPAAQQAMRDNGLANEHELQSYFIRRVEKIINSRGKRLIGWDEIQEGGLSPTATMMVWRSWMPNSARHALEQGNDVVMTPNSHLYFDYDQGSRKPAAPEYETINNNHLTWQHVYGLEPVPQGTPREREKQVLGCQANIWTEYIPNLPKWEYQVFPRALALAEVAWTPQELKNEKDFRKRLDRQLPFLDARGVNYKRPDNGAPAQPEAVISRERH
;
A
#
# COMPACT_ATOMS: atom_id res chain seq x y z
N MET A 1 -40.10 5.48 42.76
CA MET A 1 -38.79 4.84 43.03
C MET A 1 -38.00 4.87 41.73
N ILE A 2 -37.08 5.81 41.63
CA ILE A 2 -36.27 6.05 40.42
C ILE A 2 -34.94 5.35 40.66
N SER A 3 -34.68 4.27 39.93
CA SER A 3 -33.42 3.53 40.00
C SER A 3 -32.39 4.24 39.13
N LYS A 4 -31.33 4.73 39.76
CA LYS A 4 -30.16 5.32 39.07
C LYS A 4 -29.27 4.19 38.55
N CYS A 5 -29.16 4.04 37.25
CA CYS A 5 -28.10 3.24 36.63
C CYS A 5 -26.79 4.02 36.70
N ILE A 6 -25.84 3.49 37.46
CA ILE A 6 -24.47 3.96 37.52
C ILE A 6 -23.70 3.22 36.42
N PHE A 7 -23.18 3.96 35.43
CA PHE A 7 -22.21 3.44 34.46
C PHE A 7 -20.83 3.35 35.12
N PRO A 8 -20.12 2.23 35.01
CA PRO A 8 -18.75 2.17 35.49
C PRO A 8 -17.82 2.96 34.56
N ALA A 9 -17.02 3.80 35.17
CA ALA A 9 -15.93 4.51 34.50
C ALA A 9 -14.92 3.50 33.94
N THR A 10 -14.67 3.57 32.64
CA THR A 10 -13.65 2.79 31.95
C THR A 10 -12.28 3.25 32.44
N VAL A 11 -11.63 2.42 33.22
CA VAL A 11 -10.25 2.60 33.64
C VAL A 11 -9.37 2.40 32.41
N VAL A 12 -8.80 3.49 31.90
CA VAL A 12 -7.70 3.43 30.94
C VAL A 12 -6.49 2.86 31.68
N SER A 13 -6.24 1.56 31.51
CA SER A 13 -5.02 0.94 32.02
C SER A 13 -3.82 1.45 31.21
N LEU A 14 -3.02 2.26 31.85
CA LEU A 14 -1.66 2.59 31.41
C LEU A 14 -0.88 1.25 31.33
N PHE A 15 -0.65 0.78 30.12
CA PHE A 15 0.26 -0.34 29.88
C PHE A 15 1.68 0.16 30.11
N SER A 16 2.19 -0.07 31.32
CA SER A 16 3.62 -0.05 31.58
C SER A 16 4.26 -1.19 30.80
N VAL A 17 5.02 -0.86 29.75
CA VAL A 17 5.87 -1.82 29.05
C VAL A 17 6.91 -2.31 30.04
N CYS A 18 6.71 -3.50 30.61
CA CYS A 18 7.74 -4.17 31.41
C CYS A 18 8.90 -4.58 30.51
N TRP A 19 9.96 -3.80 30.54
CA TRP A 19 11.26 -4.18 30.00
C TRP A 19 11.89 -5.19 30.96
N GLY A 20 11.86 -6.47 30.61
CA GLY A 20 12.56 -7.51 31.36
C GLY A 20 14.07 -7.22 31.35
N ALA A 21 14.65 -7.02 32.53
CA ALA A 21 16.07 -6.71 32.69
C ALA A 21 16.97 -7.89 32.29
N PRO A 22 17.96 -7.63 31.44
CA PRO A 22 19.31 -8.12 31.72
C PRO A 22 20.35 -7.01 31.61
N SER A 23 21.49 -7.16 32.30
CA SER A 23 22.74 -6.39 32.30
C SER A 23 22.72 -5.00 31.63
N ALA A 24 23.12 -3.95 32.36
CA ALA A 24 23.10 -2.54 32.07
C ALA A 24 23.05 -2.18 30.57
N PRO A 25 21.98 -1.51 30.08
CA PRO A 25 21.86 -1.17 28.68
C PRO A 25 22.89 -0.10 28.33
N VAL A 26 23.84 -0.48 27.53
CA VAL A 26 24.66 0.44 26.75
C VAL A 26 23.78 0.92 25.62
N LEU A 27 23.65 2.25 25.41
CA LEU A 27 22.96 2.80 24.25
C LEU A 27 23.59 2.21 22.98
N GLU A 28 22.88 1.31 22.34
CA GLU A 28 23.32 0.60 21.14
C GLU A 28 23.09 1.47 19.90
N THR A 29 23.74 1.09 18.78
CA THR A 29 23.42 1.69 17.48
C THR A 29 21.94 1.47 17.15
N PRO A 30 21.19 2.52 16.76
CA PRO A 30 19.77 2.39 16.46
C PRO A 30 19.47 1.34 15.37
N HIS A 31 18.44 0.55 15.62
CA HIS A 31 17.98 -0.53 14.73
C HIS A 31 16.85 -0.08 13.80
N MET A 32 17.10 0.97 13.03
CA MET A 32 16.10 1.55 12.11
C MET A 32 15.81 0.65 10.92
N ILE A 33 14.55 0.55 10.54
CA ILE A 33 14.08 0.02 9.25
C ILE A 33 13.16 1.07 8.62
N PRO A 34 13.45 1.49 7.37
CA PRO A 34 14.62 1.17 6.54
C PRO A 34 15.92 1.77 7.09
N ARG A 35 17.05 1.16 6.74
CA ARG A 35 18.39 1.64 7.09
C ARG A 35 18.66 2.99 6.42
N PRO A 36 19.04 4.02 7.18
CA PRO A 36 19.43 5.31 6.61
C PRO A 36 20.67 5.26 5.73
N ALA A 37 20.77 6.18 4.77
CA ALA A 37 21.92 6.31 3.89
C ALA A 37 23.22 6.63 4.66
N ALA A 38 23.15 7.49 5.68
CA ALA A 38 24.25 7.75 6.60
C ALA A 38 23.72 7.82 8.03
N LEU A 39 24.38 7.09 8.93
CA LEU A 39 24.09 7.06 10.36
C LEU A 39 25.42 7.04 11.14
N ARG A 40 25.60 8.01 12.01
CA ARG A 40 26.65 8.03 13.02
C ARG A 40 25.99 8.07 14.40
N ALA A 41 26.26 7.10 15.24
CA ALA A 41 25.75 7.05 16.60
C ALA A 41 26.91 6.89 17.57
N GLN A 42 26.89 7.64 18.67
CA GLN A 42 27.84 7.48 19.77
C GLN A 42 27.21 6.53 20.78
N THR A 43 27.76 5.32 20.84
CA THR A 43 27.32 4.27 21.77
C THR A 43 27.90 4.53 23.17
N GLY A 44 27.11 4.25 24.20
CA GLY A 44 27.56 4.36 25.59
C GLY A 44 27.53 5.74 26.24
N GLU A 45 27.28 6.81 25.48
CA GLU A 45 27.11 8.16 26.03
C GLU A 45 25.62 8.52 26.19
N SER A 46 25.30 9.34 27.21
CA SER A 46 23.94 9.86 27.40
C SER A 46 23.60 10.80 26.25
N GLY A 47 22.51 10.45 25.52
CA GLY A 47 21.89 11.31 24.55
C GLY A 47 20.79 12.17 25.19
N PHE A 48 19.73 12.45 24.43
CA PHE A 48 18.61 13.23 24.93
C PHE A 48 17.67 12.37 25.79
N SER A 49 17.40 12.83 27.03
CA SER A 49 16.49 12.12 27.94
C SER A 49 15.03 12.38 27.58
N LEU A 50 14.23 11.31 27.46
CA LEU A 50 12.80 11.37 27.22
C LEU A 50 11.97 11.24 28.51
N LYS A 51 12.61 11.13 29.69
CA LYS A 51 11.93 10.92 30.99
C LYS A 51 10.87 11.98 31.29
N ASN A 52 11.14 13.24 30.93
CA ASN A 52 10.22 14.36 31.14
C ASN A 52 9.40 14.71 29.89
N GLY A 53 9.43 13.85 28.88
CA GLY A 53 8.83 14.12 27.57
C GLY A 53 9.65 15.06 26.71
N VAL A 54 9.04 15.59 25.66
CA VAL A 54 9.66 16.45 24.64
C VAL A 54 8.89 17.76 24.51
N ARG A 55 9.59 18.89 24.58
CA ARG A 55 9.01 20.22 24.35
C ARG A 55 9.03 20.54 22.87
N LEU A 56 7.84 20.74 22.30
CA LEU A 56 7.63 21.06 20.88
C LEU A 56 7.35 22.56 20.70
N PRO A 57 7.82 23.20 19.60
CA PRO A 57 7.54 24.61 19.35
C PRO A 57 6.06 24.83 18.98
N GLU A 58 5.33 25.65 19.76
CA GLU A 58 3.88 25.84 19.60
C GLU A 58 3.48 26.37 18.20
N GLU A 59 4.27 27.25 17.63
CA GLU A 59 3.95 27.93 16.37
C GLU A 59 4.40 27.14 15.11
N ASN A 60 5.08 25.99 15.28
CA ASN A 60 5.54 25.21 14.12
C ASN A 60 4.46 24.26 13.62
N PRO A 61 4.12 24.27 12.32
CA PRO A 61 3.08 23.41 11.77
C PRO A 61 3.38 21.91 11.91
N LEU A 62 4.65 21.51 12.01
CA LEU A 62 5.06 20.11 12.22
C LEU A 62 4.83 19.61 13.65
N SER A 63 4.58 20.51 14.61
CA SER A 63 4.42 20.11 16.01
C SER A 63 3.23 19.20 16.26
N ARG A 64 2.14 19.37 15.50
CA ARG A 64 0.98 18.47 15.59
C ARG A 64 1.30 17.04 15.12
N GLN A 65 2.04 16.92 14.01
CA GLN A 65 2.48 15.61 13.51
C GLN A 65 3.48 14.97 14.47
N ALA A 66 4.43 15.76 14.99
CA ALA A 66 5.39 15.30 15.99
C ALA A 66 4.69 14.83 17.28
N GLU A 67 3.75 15.61 17.81
CA GLU A 67 2.92 15.24 18.96
C GLU A 67 2.20 13.90 18.74
N ARG A 68 1.56 13.71 17.58
CA ARG A 68 0.93 12.45 17.23
C ARG A 68 1.92 11.30 17.20
N ILE A 69 3.05 11.45 16.47
CA ILE A 69 4.07 10.41 16.36
C ILE A 69 4.67 10.04 17.72
N PHE A 70 4.99 11.04 18.55
CA PHE A 70 5.50 10.78 19.89
C PHE A 70 4.48 10.08 20.79
N ARG A 71 3.24 10.57 20.83
CA ARG A 71 2.14 9.95 21.59
C ARG A 71 1.92 8.50 21.16
N ASP A 72 1.92 8.24 19.86
CA ASP A 72 1.76 6.89 19.30
C ASP A 72 2.93 5.96 19.67
N ASN A 73 4.06 6.50 20.12
CA ASN A 73 5.20 5.75 20.61
C ASN A 73 5.39 5.87 22.15
N GLY A 74 4.37 6.33 22.87
CA GLY A 74 4.37 6.40 24.34
C GLY A 74 5.24 7.52 24.92
N ILE A 75 5.60 8.52 24.10
CA ILE A 75 6.45 9.65 24.52
C ILE A 75 5.55 10.86 24.78
N ASN A 76 5.62 11.42 25.98
CA ASN A 76 4.89 12.62 26.32
C ASN A 76 5.45 13.86 25.61
N THR A 77 4.58 14.80 25.29
CA THR A 77 4.96 16.07 24.67
C THR A 77 4.27 17.26 25.32
N VAL A 78 4.91 18.42 25.24
CA VAL A 78 4.34 19.70 25.67
C VAL A 78 4.64 20.77 24.64
N LEU A 79 3.63 21.54 24.25
CA LEU A 79 3.80 22.69 23.37
C LEU A 79 4.35 23.87 24.16
N VAL A 80 5.39 24.53 23.66
CA VAL A 80 6.05 25.66 24.31
C VAL A 80 6.32 26.79 23.32
N LYS A 81 6.20 28.03 23.79
CA LYS A 81 6.56 29.23 23.01
C LYS A 81 8.05 29.44 22.88
N ASN A 82 8.80 29.05 23.90
CA ASN A 82 10.25 29.23 23.97
C ASN A 82 10.92 27.97 24.51
N LYS A 83 12.21 27.80 24.20
CA LYS A 83 13.03 26.68 24.67
C LYS A 83 12.46 25.31 24.33
N ALA A 84 11.99 25.15 23.07
CA ALA A 84 11.64 23.84 22.55
C ALA A 84 12.88 22.94 22.49
N ASP A 85 12.65 21.63 22.67
CA ASP A 85 13.72 20.63 22.58
C ASP A 85 13.97 20.22 21.13
N ILE A 86 12.94 20.34 20.25
CA ILE A 86 13.06 20.07 18.82
C ILE A 86 13.11 21.39 18.05
N ILE A 87 14.07 21.45 17.13
CA ILE A 87 14.24 22.54 16.16
C ILE A 87 13.96 21.97 14.77
N PHE A 88 12.93 22.49 14.11
CA PHE A 88 12.62 22.18 12.71
C PHE A 88 13.19 23.27 11.81
N THR A 89 13.92 22.87 10.76
CA THR A 89 14.49 23.79 9.76
C THR A 89 14.15 23.28 8.36
N GLU A 90 13.72 24.18 7.49
CA GLU A 90 13.56 23.87 6.07
C GLU A 90 14.91 24.00 5.36
N ASP A 91 15.27 22.96 4.58
CA ASP A 91 16.47 22.92 3.73
C ASP A 91 16.13 22.27 2.39
N ALA A 92 15.78 23.10 1.40
CA ALA A 92 15.40 22.65 0.08
C ALA A 92 16.50 21.86 -0.66
N SER A 93 17.77 21.98 -0.24
CA SER A 93 18.88 21.23 -0.84
C SER A 93 18.80 19.73 -0.59
N LEU A 94 18.03 19.30 0.42
CA LEU A 94 17.80 17.90 0.75
C LEU A 94 16.80 17.21 -0.18
N GLY A 95 16.14 17.97 -1.07
CA GLY A 95 15.06 17.45 -1.91
C GLY A 95 13.80 17.12 -1.12
N ARG A 96 12.74 16.71 -1.84
CA ARG A 96 11.39 16.59 -1.26
C ARG A 96 11.29 15.64 -0.06
N GLU A 97 12.06 14.55 -0.03
CA GLU A 97 11.92 13.50 0.98
C GLU A 97 13.18 13.29 1.82
N GLY A 98 14.23 14.09 1.57
CA GLY A 98 15.46 14.02 2.33
C GLY A 98 15.40 14.78 3.65
N TYR A 99 16.23 14.37 4.60
CA TYR A 99 16.34 14.99 5.90
C TYR A 99 17.73 14.82 6.53
N ARG A 100 18.06 15.73 7.47
CA ARG A 100 19.12 15.54 8.47
C ARG A 100 18.48 15.54 9.84
N LEU A 101 18.94 14.64 10.70
CA LEU A 101 18.51 14.51 12.08
C LEU A 101 19.75 14.46 12.96
N ALA A 102 19.85 15.37 13.91
CA ALA A 102 20.91 15.35 14.91
C ALA A 102 20.30 15.35 16.32
N VAL A 103 20.84 14.50 17.19
CA VAL A 103 20.45 14.39 18.59
C VAL A 103 21.68 14.65 19.46
N THR A 104 21.55 15.65 20.35
CA THR A 104 22.53 15.99 21.39
C THR A 104 21.88 15.81 22.77
N PRO A 105 22.62 15.89 23.88
CA PRO A 105 22.01 15.87 25.22
C PRO A 105 20.98 16.98 25.47
N ASP A 106 21.10 18.11 24.75
CA ASP A 106 20.34 19.33 25.03
C ASP A 106 19.24 19.61 23.99
N SER A 107 19.32 19.00 22.80
CA SER A 107 18.42 19.32 21.67
C SER A 107 18.33 18.23 20.62
N ILE A 108 17.24 18.30 19.85
CA ILE A 108 16.99 17.49 18.66
C ILE A 108 16.83 18.46 17.49
N SER A 109 17.63 18.31 16.44
CA SER A 109 17.54 19.14 15.23
C SER A 109 17.06 18.29 14.05
N ILE A 110 16.03 18.77 13.34
CA ILE A 110 15.50 18.16 12.13
C ILE A 110 15.53 19.19 11.03
N ALA A 111 16.38 19.00 10.02
CA ALA A 111 16.35 19.74 8.77
C ALA A 111 15.76 18.85 7.66
N SER A 112 14.84 19.39 6.87
CA SER A 112 14.15 18.61 5.82
C SER A 112 13.79 19.47 4.62
N GLY A 113 13.70 18.83 3.44
CA GLY A 113 13.32 19.52 2.22
C GLY A 113 11.80 19.72 2.07
N SER A 114 11.00 19.06 2.90
CA SER A 114 9.55 19.24 2.97
C SER A 114 8.97 18.62 4.25
N VAL A 115 7.65 18.75 4.43
CA VAL A 115 6.90 18.06 5.50
C VAL A 115 7.16 16.55 5.49
N ASN A 116 7.21 15.90 4.33
CA ASN A 116 7.44 14.45 4.24
C ASN A 116 8.83 14.07 4.77
N GLY A 117 9.87 14.82 4.43
CA GLY A 117 11.21 14.60 4.97
C GLY A 117 11.23 14.71 6.49
N ALA A 118 10.51 15.70 7.07
CA ALA A 118 10.39 15.84 8.51
C ALA A 118 9.65 14.67 9.18
N LEU A 119 8.57 14.16 8.55
CA LEU A 119 7.88 12.96 9.03
C LEU A 119 8.81 11.74 9.06
N TYR A 120 9.62 11.54 8.01
CA TYR A 120 10.58 10.43 7.97
C TYR A 120 11.71 10.59 9.00
N ALA A 121 12.14 11.81 9.26
CA ALA A 121 13.09 12.09 10.36
C ALA A 121 12.50 11.73 11.73
N LEU A 122 11.23 12.10 11.98
CA LEU A 122 10.51 11.75 13.19
C LEU A 122 10.34 10.24 13.34
N GLN A 123 10.06 9.50 12.25
CA GLN A 123 9.98 8.04 12.29
C GLN A 123 11.35 7.40 12.59
N SER A 124 12.43 7.95 12.06
CA SER A 124 13.79 7.52 12.43
C SER A 124 14.11 7.82 13.89
N LEU A 125 13.70 8.98 14.38
CA LEU A 125 13.89 9.39 15.76
C LEU A 125 13.20 8.42 16.74
N VAL A 126 11.91 8.12 16.54
CA VAL A 126 11.18 7.22 17.44
C VAL A 126 11.64 5.76 17.35
N GLN A 127 12.20 5.34 16.22
CA GLN A 127 12.86 4.04 16.10
C GLN A 127 14.22 3.97 16.82
N SER A 128 14.78 5.12 17.20
CA SER A 128 16.07 5.22 17.91
C SER A 128 15.93 5.20 19.43
N VAL A 129 14.71 5.21 19.95
CA VAL A 129 14.47 5.20 21.39
C VAL A 129 15.03 3.93 22.01
N ALA A 130 15.81 4.11 23.07
CA ALA A 130 16.42 3.05 23.86
C ALA A 130 16.32 3.38 25.36
N ALA A 131 16.69 2.45 26.22
CA ALA A 131 16.84 2.73 27.64
C ALA A 131 18.24 3.28 27.93
N ASP A 132 18.34 4.28 28.80
CA ASP A 132 19.61 4.74 29.35
C ASP A 132 20.14 3.79 30.44
N ARG A 133 21.26 4.16 31.09
CA ARG A 133 21.88 3.35 32.17
C ARG A 133 20.97 3.17 33.39
N ASN A 134 19.96 4.00 33.55
CA ASN A 134 18.99 3.94 34.65
C ASN A 134 17.72 3.20 34.27
N GLY A 135 17.59 2.78 32.98
CA GLY A 135 16.39 2.19 32.45
C GLY A 135 15.34 3.19 31.99
N ASP A 136 15.64 4.50 32.03
CA ASP A 136 14.74 5.56 31.56
C ASP A 136 14.81 5.67 30.02
N PRO A 137 13.69 6.03 29.34
CA PRO A 137 13.69 6.20 27.90
C PRO A 137 14.57 7.39 27.48
N ALA A 138 15.42 7.15 26.48
CA ALA A 138 16.36 8.13 25.94
C ALA A 138 16.64 7.91 24.46
N LEU A 139 17.15 8.93 23.82
CA LEU A 139 17.70 8.88 22.47
C LEU A 139 19.22 8.85 22.54
N PRO A 140 19.94 8.01 21.79
CA PRO A 140 21.39 8.09 21.71
C PRO A 140 21.81 9.39 21.02
N ARG A 141 23.05 9.84 21.26
CA ARG A 141 23.65 10.87 20.39
C ARG A 141 23.80 10.31 19.00
N LEU A 142 23.23 10.98 18.01
CA LEU A 142 23.28 10.52 16.62
C LEU A 142 23.23 11.67 15.62
N ASP A 143 23.82 11.42 14.46
CA ASP A 143 23.66 12.21 13.25
C ASP A 143 23.21 11.29 12.12
N VAL A 144 22.12 11.68 11.46
CA VAL A 144 21.56 10.97 10.30
C VAL A 144 21.48 11.95 9.14
N GLU A 145 21.94 11.54 7.97
CA GLU A 145 21.61 12.17 6.69
C GLU A 145 21.01 11.10 5.80
N ASP A 146 19.78 11.33 5.34
CA ASP A 146 18.99 10.26 4.73
C ASP A 146 18.04 10.79 3.64
N ARG A 147 17.78 9.94 2.67
CA ARG A 147 16.82 10.15 1.59
C ARG A 147 16.46 8.81 0.96
N PRO A 148 15.25 8.66 0.41
CA PRO A 148 14.88 7.42 -0.25
C PRO A 148 15.65 7.21 -1.55
N ARG A 149 15.89 5.94 -1.88
CA ARG A 149 16.42 5.53 -3.18
C ARG A 149 15.39 5.73 -4.30
N PHE A 150 14.12 5.43 -4.01
CA PHE A 150 13.02 5.51 -4.96
C PHE A 150 11.91 6.45 -4.48
N SER A 151 11.25 7.11 -5.43
CA SER A 151 10.13 8.01 -5.18
C SER A 151 8.79 7.28 -4.96
N TRP A 152 8.63 6.03 -5.42
CA TRP A 152 7.47 5.18 -5.20
C TRP A 152 7.83 4.03 -4.26
N ARG A 153 7.15 3.97 -3.12
CA ARG A 153 7.31 2.93 -2.09
C ARG A 153 5.92 2.52 -1.66
N GLY A 154 5.36 1.49 -2.35
CA GLY A 154 3.94 1.22 -2.32
C GLY A 154 3.54 -0.08 -1.63
N LEU A 155 2.31 -0.09 -1.13
CA LEU A 155 1.51 -1.28 -0.86
C LEU A 155 0.19 -1.15 -1.61
N MET A 156 -0.27 -2.21 -2.27
CA MET A 156 -1.61 -2.29 -2.86
C MET A 156 -2.55 -3.04 -1.90
N MET A 157 -3.77 -2.58 -1.79
CA MET A 157 -4.82 -3.20 -1.02
C MET A 157 -6.04 -3.46 -1.91
N ASP A 158 -6.41 -4.74 -2.05
CA ASP A 158 -7.61 -5.16 -2.74
C ASP A 158 -8.82 -5.12 -1.78
N SER A 159 -9.77 -4.25 -2.07
CA SER A 159 -11.05 -4.17 -1.35
C SER A 159 -12.19 -4.86 -2.10
N CYS A 160 -11.93 -5.39 -3.31
CA CYS A 160 -12.96 -5.96 -4.17
C CYS A 160 -13.32 -7.38 -3.77
N ARG A 161 -12.30 -8.22 -3.57
CA ARG A 161 -12.52 -9.61 -3.17
C ARG A 161 -12.95 -9.67 -1.71
N HIS A 162 -12.21 -8.99 -0.81
CA HIS A 162 -12.64 -8.78 0.59
C HIS A 162 -12.37 -7.33 1.02
N MET A 163 -13.42 -6.66 1.50
CA MET A 163 -13.31 -5.28 1.97
C MET A 163 -12.55 -5.19 3.29
N MET A 164 -11.79 -4.11 3.41
CA MET A 164 -11.12 -3.74 4.65
C MET A 164 -11.87 -2.55 5.28
N PRO A 165 -12.35 -2.63 6.54
CA PRO A 165 -12.97 -1.49 7.22
C PRO A 165 -12.03 -0.30 7.36
N VAL A 166 -12.57 0.93 7.36
CA VAL A 166 -11.76 2.16 7.45
C VAL A 166 -10.81 2.18 8.64
N ARG A 167 -11.25 1.67 9.82
CA ARG A 167 -10.38 1.55 11.00
C ARG A 167 -9.14 0.71 10.73
N ASP A 168 -9.30 -0.37 9.96
CA ASP A 168 -8.23 -1.31 9.64
C ASP A 168 -7.29 -0.72 8.58
N ILE A 169 -7.84 -0.01 7.59
CA ILE A 169 -7.05 0.78 6.63
C ILE A 169 -6.18 1.81 7.37
N LYS A 170 -6.72 2.49 8.38
CA LYS A 170 -5.95 3.43 9.19
C LYS A 170 -4.80 2.76 9.94
N LYS A 171 -5.00 1.56 10.49
CA LYS A 171 -3.91 0.78 11.11
C LYS A 171 -2.82 0.42 10.10
N ILE A 172 -3.21 0.04 8.87
CA ILE A 172 -2.27 -0.21 7.77
C ILE A 172 -1.47 1.07 7.46
N LEU A 173 -2.13 2.21 7.34
CA LEU A 173 -1.49 3.51 7.08
C LEU A 173 -0.51 3.92 8.20
N ASP A 174 -0.82 3.63 9.47
CA ASP A 174 0.09 3.88 10.59
C ASP A 174 1.38 3.04 10.46
N LEU A 175 1.26 1.78 10.06
CA LEU A 175 2.41 0.92 9.81
C LEU A 175 3.19 1.33 8.56
N MET A 176 2.50 1.77 7.51
CA MET A 176 3.12 2.32 6.31
C MET A 176 3.96 3.57 6.63
N GLU A 177 3.42 4.51 7.41
CA GLU A 177 4.14 5.70 7.86
C GLU A 177 5.41 5.34 8.64
N ARG A 178 5.31 4.41 9.61
CA ARG A 178 6.46 3.99 10.42
C ARG A 178 7.62 3.48 9.58
N TYR A 179 7.33 2.73 8.54
CA TYR A 179 8.35 2.13 7.66
C TYR A 179 8.57 2.93 6.36
N LYS A 180 8.14 4.20 6.34
CA LYS A 180 8.41 5.20 5.29
C LYS A 180 7.86 4.81 3.91
N PHE A 181 6.79 4.04 3.84
CA PHE A 181 5.98 3.91 2.62
C PHE A 181 5.27 5.23 2.35
N ASN A 182 5.11 5.57 1.06
CA ASN A 182 4.47 6.83 0.66
C ASN A 182 3.30 6.65 -0.31
N THR A 183 2.95 5.43 -0.70
CA THR A 183 1.89 5.16 -1.68
C THR A 183 1.02 4.00 -1.22
N LEU A 184 -0.26 4.26 -1.02
CA LEU A 184 -1.31 3.24 -0.92
C LEU A 184 -2.01 3.15 -2.28
N HIS A 185 -1.82 2.04 -2.99
CA HIS A 185 -2.58 1.71 -4.18
C HIS A 185 -3.88 1.00 -3.74
N TRP A 186 -5.03 1.60 -4.00
CA TRP A 186 -6.32 1.12 -3.52
C TRP A 186 -7.14 0.55 -4.68
N HIS A 187 -7.19 -0.79 -4.75
CA HIS A 187 -7.95 -1.52 -5.75
C HIS A 187 -9.43 -1.59 -5.35
N LEU A 188 -10.26 -0.80 -6.03
CA LEU A 188 -11.63 -0.47 -5.62
C LEU A 188 -12.71 -1.10 -6.49
N THR A 189 -12.37 -1.65 -7.66
CA THR A 189 -13.33 -2.29 -8.56
C THR A 189 -12.73 -3.52 -9.22
N ASP A 190 -13.53 -4.59 -9.32
CA ASP A 190 -13.15 -5.85 -9.95
C ASP A 190 -14.41 -6.67 -10.28
N ASP A 191 -14.26 -7.83 -10.88
CA ASP A 191 -15.33 -8.76 -11.28
C ASP A 191 -16.25 -9.17 -10.13
N GLN A 192 -15.73 -9.27 -8.90
CA GLN A 192 -16.44 -9.76 -7.72
C GLN A 192 -17.01 -8.65 -6.85
N GLY A 193 -16.74 -7.38 -7.18
CA GLY A 193 -17.29 -6.29 -6.42
C GLY A 193 -16.81 -4.90 -6.83
N TRP A 194 -17.74 -3.97 -6.85
CA TRP A 194 -17.50 -2.55 -7.03
C TRP A 194 -17.65 -1.82 -5.69
N ARG A 195 -16.60 -1.16 -5.21
CA ARG A 195 -16.56 -0.57 -3.85
C ARG A 195 -16.61 0.95 -3.82
N LEU A 196 -16.60 1.58 -4.97
CA LEU A 196 -16.52 3.03 -5.14
C LEU A 196 -17.91 3.64 -5.39
N PRO A 197 -18.40 4.62 -4.59
CA PRO A 197 -19.66 5.28 -4.86
C PRO A 197 -19.52 6.24 -6.05
N ILE A 198 -20.42 6.12 -7.02
CA ILE A 198 -20.54 7.04 -8.14
C ILE A 198 -21.97 7.56 -8.13
N ALA A 199 -22.15 8.83 -7.78
CA ALA A 199 -23.48 9.41 -7.52
C ALA A 199 -24.44 9.24 -8.70
N LYS A 200 -23.95 9.38 -9.93
CA LYS A 200 -24.73 9.23 -11.17
C LYS A 200 -25.12 7.77 -11.45
N TYR A 201 -24.39 6.81 -10.87
CA TYR A 201 -24.55 5.38 -11.16
C TYR A 201 -24.73 4.53 -9.89
N PRO A 202 -25.85 4.71 -9.14
CA PRO A 202 -26.02 4.06 -7.82
C PRO A 202 -26.06 2.52 -7.87
N ARG A 203 -26.41 1.93 -9.02
CA ARG A 203 -26.41 0.47 -9.17
C ARG A 203 -25.00 -0.15 -9.13
N LEU A 204 -23.96 0.64 -9.34
CA LEU A 204 -22.58 0.15 -9.18
C LEU A 204 -22.32 -0.39 -7.77
N THR A 205 -22.86 0.26 -6.73
CA THR A 205 -22.72 -0.19 -5.35
C THR A 205 -23.85 -1.12 -4.92
N THR A 206 -25.10 -0.89 -5.36
CA THR A 206 -26.26 -1.69 -4.92
C THR A 206 -26.38 -3.04 -5.63
N VAL A 207 -25.90 -3.14 -6.85
CA VAL A 207 -25.84 -4.39 -7.64
C VAL A 207 -24.41 -4.88 -7.75
N GLY A 208 -23.51 -4.03 -8.28
CA GLY A 208 -22.11 -4.37 -8.48
C GLY A 208 -21.33 -4.59 -7.17
N GLY A 209 -21.80 -4.04 -6.04
CA GLY A 209 -21.21 -4.23 -4.72
C GLY A 209 -21.53 -5.56 -4.04
N ALA A 210 -22.38 -6.41 -4.63
CA ALA A 210 -22.88 -7.64 -4.01
C ALA A 210 -22.67 -8.88 -4.90
N ARG A 211 -22.32 -10.02 -4.26
CA ARG A 211 -22.27 -11.34 -4.89
C ARG A 211 -22.97 -12.38 -4.02
N ALA A 212 -23.49 -13.45 -4.62
CA ALA A 212 -24.29 -14.44 -3.90
C ALA A 212 -23.46 -15.34 -2.98
N GLN A 213 -22.18 -15.55 -3.27
CA GLN A 213 -21.25 -16.35 -2.47
C GLN A 213 -19.79 -16.02 -2.83
N SER A 214 -18.88 -16.57 -2.04
CA SER A 214 -17.44 -16.54 -2.35
C SER A 214 -16.87 -17.95 -2.35
N PRO A 215 -15.77 -18.24 -3.04
CA PRO A 215 -15.09 -19.53 -2.93
C PRO A 215 -14.60 -19.79 -1.51
N VAL A 216 -14.69 -21.04 -1.06
CA VAL A 216 -14.08 -21.45 0.21
C VAL A 216 -12.55 -21.43 0.10
N ILE A 217 -11.88 -21.10 1.20
CA ILE A 217 -10.41 -21.10 1.27
C ILE A 217 -9.90 -22.50 0.91
N GLY A 218 -8.90 -22.56 0.03
CA GLY A 218 -8.30 -23.81 -0.43
C GLY A 218 -9.08 -24.56 -1.51
N ASN A 219 -10.30 -24.13 -1.89
CA ASN A 219 -11.06 -24.72 -2.98
C ASN A 219 -11.86 -23.67 -3.77
N ARG A 220 -11.22 -23.08 -4.75
CA ARG A 220 -11.84 -22.04 -5.59
C ARG A 220 -13.07 -22.48 -6.41
N ASN A 221 -13.30 -23.79 -6.53
CA ASN A 221 -14.42 -24.35 -7.28
C ASN A 221 -15.66 -24.62 -6.40
N LYS A 222 -15.56 -24.40 -5.09
CA LYS A 222 -16.66 -24.59 -4.13
C LYS A 222 -17.04 -23.25 -3.51
N GLY A 223 -18.29 -22.83 -3.73
CA GLY A 223 -18.86 -21.68 -3.05
C GLY A 223 -19.19 -21.97 -1.59
N ASP A 224 -19.17 -20.93 -0.76
CA ASP A 224 -19.53 -21.02 0.66
C ASP A 224 -21.01 -20.85 0.93
N GLY A 225 -21.80 -20.49 -0.09
CA GLY A 225 -23.25 -20.24 0.01
C GLY A 225 -23.60 -18.98 0.83
N ILE A 226 -22.63 -18.10 1.10
CA ILE A 226 -22.83 -16.93 1.96
C ILE A 226 -22.77 -15.67 1.09
N PRO A 227 -23.88 -14.89 1.01
CA PRO A 227 -23.87 -13.61 0.32
C PRO A 227 -22.81 -12.66 0.90
N TYR A 228 -22.10 -11.96 0.01
CA TYR A 228 -21.09 -10.96 0.35
C TYR A 228 -21.42 -9.63 -0.32
N SER A 229 -21.45 -8.55 0.46
CA SER A 229 -21.72 -7.21 -0.09
C SER A 229 -21.00 -6.14 0.72
N GLY A 230 -20.79 -4.99 0.10
CA GLY A 230 -20.24 -3.81 0.73
C GLY A 230 -19.70 -2.81 -0.27
N HIS A 231 -19.56 -1.57 0.19
CA HIS A 231 -18.92 -0.48 -0.53
C HIS A 231 -18.52 0.60 0.48
N TYR A 232 -17.62 1.48 0.10
CA TYR A 232 -17.31 2.65 0.90
C TYR A 232 -18.25 3.79 0.54
N THR A 233 -18.58 4.63 1.52
CA THR A 233 -19.21 5.92 1.29
C THR A 233 -18.17 6.94 0.82
N ALA A 234 -18.62 8.02 0.19
CA ALA A 234 -17.72 9.10 -0.22
C ALA A 234 -16.99 9.74 0.97
N ASP A 235 -17.64 9.81 2.13
CA ASP A 235 -17.03 10.36 3.34
C ASP A 235 -15.97 9.43 3.95
N GLU A 236 -16.18 8.13 3.93
CA GLU A 236 -15.17 7.14 4.32
C GLU A 236 -13.93 7.20 3.42
N ILE A 237 -14.12 7.34 2.10
CA ILE A 237 -13.00 7.52 1.17
C ILE A 237 -12.23 8.81 1.48
N ARG A 238 -12.94 9.93 1.63
CA ARG A 238 -12.30 11.21 2.00
C ARG A 238 -11.60 11.15 3.35
N GLU A 239 -12.14 10.40 4.30
CA GLU A 239 -11.50 10.16 5.61
C GLU A 239 -10.18 9.42 5.46
N VAL A 240 -10.14 8.33 4.68
CA VAL A 240 -8.92 7.57 4.40
C VAL A 240 -7.89 8.45 3.68
N VAL A 241 -8.30 9.19 2.64
CA VAL A 241 -7.41 10.08 1.87
C VAL A 241 -6.78 11.15 2.76
N ARG A 242 -7.57 11.81 3.63
CA ARG A 242 -7.02 12.79 4.59
C ARG A 242 -6.07 12.15 5.58
N TYR A 243 -6.46 10.99 6.13
CA TYR A 243 -5.65 10.26 7.11
C TYR A 243 -4.29 9.82 6.54
N ALA A 244 -4.28 9.39 5.29
CA ALA A 244 -3.07 9.06 4.55
C ALA A 244 -2.20 10.30 4.30
N LYS A 245 -2.80 11.41 3.85
CA LYS A 245 -2.11 12.69 3.61
C LYS A 245 -1.39 13.20 4.84
N ASP A 246 -2.00 13.14 6.02
CA ASP A 246 -1.40 13.54 7.30
C ASP A 246 -0.17 12.69 7.68
N ARG A 247 0.04 11.56 6.99
CA ARG A 247 1.17 10.62 7.14
C ARG A 247 2.16 10.66 5.98
N GLY A 248 2.00 11.62 5.08
CA GLY A 248 2.84 11.72 3.89
C GLY A 248 2.60 10.61 2.86
N ILE A 249 1.43 9.95 2.91
CA ILE A 249 1.05 8.86 2.02
C ILE A 249 0.03 9.36 0.99
N THR A 250 0.30 9.10 -0.29
CA THR A 250 -0.62 9.34 -1.39
C THR A 250 -1.46 8.09 -1.64
N VAL A 251 -2.77 8.25 -1.78
CA VAL A 251 -3.67 7.16 -2.16
C VAL A 251 -3.90 7.22 -3.67
N ILE A 252 -3.55 6.14 -4.36
CA ILE A 252 -3.76 5.97 -5.81
C ILE A 252 -4.98 5.07 -6.01
N PRO A 253 -6.11 5.60 -6.52
CA PRO A 253 -7.28 4.79 -6.79
C PRO A 253 -7.11 3.94 -8.05
N GLU A 254 -7.61 2.70 -8.01
CA GLU A 254 -7.71 1.85 -9.18
C GLU A 254 -9.17 1.57 -9.54
N VAL A 255 -9.47 1.72 -10.83
CA VAL A 255 -10.74 1.38 -11.46
C VAL A 255 -10.44 0.53 -12.69
N GLU A 256 -10.84 -0.72 -12.65
CA GLU A 256 -10.54 -1.72 -13.69
C GLU A 256 -11.25 -1.46 -15.00
N MET A 257 -10.48 -1.51 -16.08
CA MET A 257 -10.94 -1.44 -17.47
C MET A 257 -9.83 -1.84 -18.46
N PRO A 258 -10.14 -2.47 -19.62
CA PRO A 258 -11.49 -2.89 -20.04
C PRO A 258 -11.91 -4.25 -19.47
N GLY A 259 -10.97 -5.04 -18.92
CA GLY A 259 -11.20 -6.30 -18.21
C GLY A 259 -11.65 -6.09 -16.77
N HIS A 260 -11.78 -7.17 -16.01
CA HIS A 260 -12.20 -7.17 -14.60
C HIS A 260 -13.43 -6.28 -14.33
N ALA A 261 -14.35 -6.20 -15.30
CA ALA A 261 -15.46 -5.27 -15.35
C ALA A 261 -16.83 -5.90 -15.06
N SER A 262 -16.87 -7.20 -14.69
CA SER A 262 -18.14 -7.94 -14.55
C SER A 262 -19.10 -7.28 -13.56
N ALA A 263 -18.64 -6.73 -12.46
CA ALA A 263 -19.48 -6.07 -11.46
C ALA A 263 -20.14 -4.80 -12.03
N ALA A 264 -19.39 -3.98 -12.75
CA ALA A 264 -19.92 -2.78 -13.41
C ALA A 264 -20.92 -3.13 -14.51
N ILE A 265 -20.56 -4.13 -15.33
CA ILE A 265 -21.40 -4.60 -16.44
C ILE A 265 -22.66 -5.31 -15.91
N ALA A 266 -22.59 -6.04 -14.80
CA ALA A 266 -23.79 -6.60 -14.15
C ALA A 266 -24.73 -5.49 -13.64
N ALA A 267 -24.16 -4.39 -13.12
CA ALA A 267 -24.94 -3.23 -12.70
C ALA A 267 -25.57 -2.48 -13.87
N TYR A 268 -24.86 -2.33 -14.98
CA TYR A 268 -25.28 -1.63 -16.19
C TYR A 268 -24.94 -2.47 -17.43
N PRO A 269 -25.79 -3.44 -17.79
CA PRO A 269 -25.49 -4.41 -18.85
C PRO A 269 -25.16 -3.80 -20.22
N GLU A 270 -25.68 -2.62 -20.49
CA GLU A 270 -25.41 -1.88 -21.71
C GLU A 270 -23.99 -1.33 -21.87
N LEU A 271 -23.13 -1.48 -20.85
CA LEU A 271 -21.70 -1.13 -20.92
C LEU A 271 -20.83 -2.25 -21.49
N GLY A 272 -21.36 -3.48 -21.52
CA GLY A 272 -20.69 -4.62 -22.13
C GLY A 272 -21.14 -4.89 -23.57
N ASN A 273 -20.71 -6.02 -24.11
CA ASN A 273 -20.92 -6.42 -25.53
C ASN A 273 -22.30 -7.06 -25.71
N THR A 274 -23.37 -6.26 -25.71
CA THR A 274 -24.78 -6.70 -25.74
C THR A 274 -25.19 -7.37 -27.02
N ASP A 275 -24.41 -7.28 -28.09
CA ASP A 275 -24.65 -7.76 -29.44
C ASP A 275 -24.07 -9.16 -29.70
N ILE A 276 -23.62 -9.86 -28.66
CA ILE A 276 -23.12 -11.23 -28.75
C ILE A 276 -24.18 -12.26 -28.27
N PRO A 277 -24.16 -13.49 -28.80
CA PRO A 277 -25.06 -14.54 -28.34
C PRO A 277 -24.85 -14.91 -26.86
N GLY A 278 -25.94 -15.12 -26.12
CA GLY A 278 -25.87 -15.60 -24.73
C GLY A 278 -25.34 -14.57 -23.73
N TYR A 279 -25.36 -13.29 -24.07
CA TYR A 279 -24.92 -12.21 -23.16
C TYR A 279 -25.80 -12.15 -21.89
N ALA A 280 -25.22 -12.53 -20.76
CA ALA A 280 -25.90 -12.56 -19.46
C ALA A 280 -24.93 -12.20 -18.34
N PRO A 281 -24.59 -10.91 -18.17
CA PRO A 281 -23.60 -10.49 -17.19
C PRO A 281 -24.10 -10.65 -15.75
N LYS A 282 -23.20 -11.08 -14.88
CA LYS A 282 -23.43 -11.16 -13.42
C LYS A 282 -22.17 -10.74 -12.67
N VAL A 283 -22.34 -10.33 -11.41
CA VAL A 283 -21.23 -10.19 -10.49
C VAL A 283 -20.63 -11.58 -10.25
N GLN A 284 -19.30 -11.69 -10.30
CA GLN A 284 -18.64 -12.99 -10.25
C GLN A 284 -18.58 -13.54 -8.82
N GLU A 285 -18.72 -14.85 -8.72
CA GLU A 285 -18.71 -15.61 -7.46
C GLU A 285 -17.47 -16.50 -7.32
N THR A 286 -16.60 -16.47 -8.33
CA THR A 286 -15.35 -17.25 -8.41
C THR A 286 -14.16 -16.34 -8.62
N TRP A 287 -12.97 -16.86 -8.31
CA TRP A 287 -11.71 -16.14 -8.54
C TRP A 287 -11.14 -16.49 -9.92
N GLY A 288 -10.47 -15.53 -10.55
CA GLY A 288 -9.80 -15.69 -11.84
C GLY A 288 -10.28 -14.71 -12.89
N VAL A 289 -9.89 -14.94 -14.15
CA VAL A 289 -10.20 -14.12 -15.31
C VAL A 289 -11.61 -14.45 -15.82
N HIS A 290 -12.42 -13.43 -16.03
CA HIS A 290 -13.81 -13.57 -16.49
C HIS A 290 -14.01 -12.91 -17.86
N PRO A 291 -14.96 -13.41 -18.68
CA PRO A 291 -15.06 -13.01 -20.09
C PRO A 291 -15.62 -11.60 -20.32
N TYR A 292 -16.19 -10.95 -19.30
CA TYR A 292 -16.89 -9.68 -19.48
C TYR A 292 -15.92 -8.50 -19.54
N THR A 293 -15.82 -7.90 -20.73
CA THR A 293 -15.06 -6.67 -20.96
C THR A 293 -15.99 -5.54 -21.36
N PHE A 294 -15.63 -4.31 -21.02
CA PHE A 294 -16.36 -3.14 -21.52
C PHE A 294 -16.38 -3.10 -23.02
N ALA A 295 -17.55 -2.80 -23.60
CA ALA A 295 -17.69 -2.58 -25.03
C ALA A 295 -17.03 -1.24 -25.44
N PRO A 296 -16.31 -1.18 -26.57
CA PRO A 296 -15.62 0.03 -27.02
C PRO A 296 -16.60 1.02 -27.69
N THR A 297 -17.63 1.45 -26.96
CA THR A 297 -18.70 2.32 -27.44
C THR A 297 -18.64 3.71 -26.82
N GLU A 298 -19.19 4.73 -27.50
CA GLU A 298 -19.27 6.08 -26.96
C GLU A 298 -20.09 6.15 -25.67
N LYS A 299 -21.04 5.25 -25.47
CA LYS A 299 -21.80 5.14 -24.21
C LYS A 299 -20.88 4.73 -23.07
N THR A 300 -20.04 3.75 -23.29
CA THR A 300 -19.05 3.27 -22.31
C THR A 300 -18.03 4.36 -22.00
N PHE A 301 -17.50 5.06 -22.99
CA PHE A 301 -16.54 6.14 -22.75
C PHE A 301 -17.15 7.30 -21.97
N ARG A 302 -18.41 7.66 -22.21
CA ARG A 302 -19.11 8.67 -21.37
C ARG A 302 -19.32 8.19 -19.94
N PHE A 303 -19.66 6.93 -19.75
CA PHE A 303 -19.73 6.35 -18.40
C PHE A 303 -18.37 6.42 -17.69
N LEU A 304 -17.29 6.02 -18.34
CA LEU A 304 -15.94 6.08 -17.77
C LEU A 304 -15.49 7.53 -17.49
N GLU A 305 -15.88 8.48 -18.32
CA GLU A 305 -15.65 9.90 -18.06
C GLU A 305 -16.31 10.36 -16.76
N ASP A 306 -17.60 10.05 -16.57
CA ASP A 306 -18.33 10.37 -15.34
C ASP A 306 -17.69 9.69 -14.10
N VAL A 307 -17.21 8.43 -14.23
CA VAL A 307 -16.50 7.72 -13.16
C VAL A 307 -15.18 8.40 -12.82
N ILE A 308 -14.39 8.75 -13.84
CA ILE A 308 -13.10 9.42 -13.66
C ILE A 308 -13.28 10.79 -13.00
N ASP A 309 -14.33 11.53 -13.33
CA ASP A 309 -14.65 12.82 -12.69
C ASP A 309 -14.91 12.67 -11.19
N GLU A 310 -15.71 11.68 -10.78
CA GLU A 310 -15.96 11.39 -9.37
C GLU A 310 -14.69 10.90 -8.65
N VAL A 311 -13.89 10.04 -9.27
CA VAL A 311 -12.59 9.58 -8.76
C VAL A 311 -11.66 10.77 -8.53
N CYS A 312 -11.56 11.69 -9.48
CA CYS A 312 -10.74 12.90 -9.31
C CYS A 312 -11.19 13.76 -8.12
N ALA A 313 -12.51 13.84 -7.88
CA ALA A 313 -13.06 14.59 -6.75
C ALA A 313 -12.81 13.91 -5.40
N LEU A 314 -12.83 12.57 -5.36
CA LEU A 314 -12.58 11.78 -4.14
C LEU A 314 -11.08 11.67 -3.81
N PHE A 315 -10.21 11.69 -4.82
CA PHE A 315 -8.75 11.55 -4.69
C PHE A 315 -8.00 12.75 -5.27
N PRO A 316 -8.22 13.98 -4.74
CA PRO A 316 -7.68 15.21 -5.33
C PRO A 316 -6.15 15.24 -5.36
N ASP A 317 -5.50 14.68 -4.35
CA ASP A 317 -4.05 14.69 -4.19
C ASP A 317 -3.34 13.57 -4.99
N SER A 318 -4.08 12.61 -5.55
CA SER A 318 -3.48 11.57 -6.39
C SER A 318 -3.01 12.15 -7.73
N PRO A 319 -1.74 11.98 -8.10
CA PRO A 319 -1.26 12.38 -9.42
C PRO A 319 -1.61 11.36 -10.52
N TYR A 320 -2.08 10.17 -10.12
CA TYR A 320 -2.41 9.07 -11.01
C TYR A 320 -3.84 8.57 -10.80
N ILE A 321 -4.40 7.97 -11.85
CA ILE A 321 -5.50 7.03 -11.78
C ILE A 321 -4.99 5.71 -12.37
N HIS A 322 -5.07 4.64 -11.58
CA HIS A 322 -4.76 3.30 -12.05
C HIS A 322 -6.00 2.73 -12.73
N ILE A 323 -5.82 2.22 -13.94
CA ILE A 323 -6.94 1.72 -14.77
C ILE A 323 -7.00 0.18 -14.83
N GLY A 324 -6.15 -0.53 -14.09
CA GLY A 324 -5.96 -1.95 -14.27
C GLY A 324 -5.34 -2.24 -15.64
N GLY A 325 -6.11 -2.76 -16.55
CA GLY A 325 -5.71 -3.03 -17.95
C GLY A 325 -5.19 -4.44 -18.18
N ASP A 326 -5.10 -5.23 -17.12
CA ASP A 326 -4.64 -6.60 -17.13
C ASP A 326 -5.73 -7.58 -17.58
N GLU A 327 -5.27 -8.76 -17.98
CA GLU A 327 -6.06 -9.97 -18.21
C GLU A 327 -7.40 -9.78 -18.97
N ALA A 328 -7.51 -8.75 -19.82
CA ALA A 328 -8.74 -8.45 -20.56
C ALA A 328 -8.97 -9.48 -21.67
N PRO A 329 -9.96 -10.40 -21.56
CA PRO A 329 -10.25 -11.37 -22.62
C PRO A 329 -10.76 -10.68 -23.89
N LYS A 330 -10.33 -11.17 -25.04
CA LYS A 330 -10.69 -10.60 -26.35
C LYS A 330 -11.90 -11.29 -27.01
N ASP A 331 -12.40 -12.37 -26.39
CA ASP A 331 -13.39 -13.24 -27.03
C ASP A 331 -14.73 -12.54 -27.29
N GLN A 332 -15.19 -11.68 -26.37
CA GLN A 332 -16.40 -10.90 -26.60
C GLN A 332 -16.21 -9.87 -27.70
N TRP A 333 -15.06 -9.20 -27.77
CA TRP A 333 -14.78 -8.24 -28.86
C TRP A 333 -14.67 -8.91 -30.22
N LYS A 334 -14.12 -10.14 -30.30
CA LYS A 334 -14.10 -10.93 -31.55
C LYS A 334 -15.50 -11.26 -32.06
N GLN A 335 -16.43 -11.49 -31.14
CA GLN A 335 -17.80 -11.87 -31.46
C GLN A 335 -18.73 -10.68 -31.68
N SER A 336 -18.41 -9.50 -31.10
CA SER A 336 -19.26 -8.32 -31.16
C SER A 336 -19.15 -7.59 -32.50
N PRO A 337 -20.22 -7.52 -33.28
CA PRO A 337 -20.26 -6.69 -34.49
C PRO A 337 -19.91 -5.24 -34.25
N ALA A 338 -20.31 -4.67 -33.11
CA ALA A 338 -20.01 -3.28 -32.74
C ALA A 338 -18.53 -3.08 -32.46
N ALA A 339 -17.87 -4.01 -31.74
CA ALA A 339 -16.44 -3.96 -31.51
C ALA A 339 -15.62 -4.11 -32.80
N GLN A 340 -16.05 -5.05 -33.67
CA GLN A 340 -15.42 -5.22 -34.98
C GLN A 340 -15.65 -4.01 -35.91
N GLN A 341 -16.78 -3.32 -35.79
CA GLN A 341 -16.99 -2.06 -36.50
C GLN A 341 -16.07 -0.94 -35.97
N ALA A 342 -15.96 -0.83 -34.64
CA ALA A 342 -15.03 0.14 -34.03
C ALA A 342 -13.58 -0.09 -34.50
N MET A 343 -13.15 -1.35 -34.66
CA MET A 343 -11.83 -1.66 -35.21
C MET A 343 -11.68 -1.16 -36.65
N ARG A 344 -12.67 -1.44 -37.54
CA ARG A 344 -12.63 -0.95 -38.92
C ARG A 344 -12.60 0.57 -39.02
N ASP A 345 -13.43 1.25 -38.23
CA ASP A 345 -13.58 2.71 -38.25
C ASP A 345 -12.30 3.42 -37.76
N ASN A 346 -11.47 2.74 -36.95
CA ASN A 346 -10.23 3.27 -36.41
C ASN A 346 -8.98 2.63 -37.04
N GLY A 347 -9.12 1.80 -38.09
CA GLY A 347 -8.00 1.18 -38.81
C GLY A 347 -7.15 0.24 -37.95
N LEU A 348 -7.79 -0.46 -36.99
CA LEU A 348 -7.10 -1.37 -36.05
C LEU A 348 -7.06 -2.79 -36.63
N ALA A 349 -5.91 -3.44 -36.52
CA ALA A 349 -5.67 -4.74 -37.14
C ALA A 349 -6.20 -5.93 -36.32
N ASN A 350 -6.27 -5.77 -34.98
CA ASN A 350 -6.65 -6.83 -34.05
C ASN A 350 -7.16 -6.27 -32.71
N GLU A 351 -7.65 -7.16 -31.85
CA GLU A 351 -8.22 -6.79 -30.55
C GLU A 351 -7.20 -6.29 -29.52
N HIS A 352 -5.91 -6.55 -29.69
CA HIS A 352 -4.86 -5.93 -28.87
C HIS A 352 -4.71 -4.45 -29.23
N GLU A 353 -4.78 -4.11 -30.50
CA GLU A 353 -4.81 -2.71 -30.93
C GLU A 353 -6.11 -2.00 -30.50
N LEU A 354 -7.24 -2.75 -30.46
CA LEU A 354 -8.49 -2.24 -29.89
C LEU A 354 -8.35 -1.94 -28.39
N GLN A 355 -7.67 -2.79 -27.62
CA GLN A 355 -7.37 -2.49 -26.21
C GLN A 355 -6.50 -1.25 -26.09
N SER A 356 -5.45 -1.13 -26.88
CA SER A 356 -4.60 0.07 -26.89
C SER A 356 -5.39 1.33 -27.28
N TYR A 357 -6.30 1.24 -28.26
CA TYR A 357 -7.22 2.33 -28.60
C TYR A 357 -8.13 2.70 -27.43
N PHE A 358 -8.74 1.71 -26.76
CA PHE A 358 -9.57 1.92 -25.58
C PHE A 358 -8.80 2.66 -24.48
N ILE A 359 -7.60 2.18 -24.15
CA ILE A 359 -6.73 2.77 -23.13
C ILE A 359 -6.36 4.22 -23.50
N ARG A 360 -5.98 4.49 -24.74
CA ARG A 360 -5.68 5.86 -25.20
C ARG A 360 -6.87 6.82 -25.09
N ARG A 361 -8.09 6.32 -25.34
CA ARG A 361 -9.32 7.10 -25.14
C ARG A 361 -9.49 7.48 -23.66
N VAL A 362 -9.33 6.52 -22.76
CA VAL A 362 -9.39 6.72 -21.30
C VAL A 362 -8.27 7.63 -20.82
N GLU A 363 -7.06 7.41 -21.28
CA GLU A 363 -5.91 8.27 -20.93
C GLU A 363 -6.14 9.73 -21.30
N LYS A 364 -6.72 10.00 -22.47
CA LYS A 364 -7.08 11.37 -22.86
C LYS A 364 -8.06 12.01 -21.87
N ILE A 365 -9.01 11.25 -21.35
CA ILE A 365 -9.93 11.71 -20.32
C ILE A 365 -9.15 12.04 -19.03
N ILE A 366 -8.32 11.11 -18.54
CA ILE A 366 -7.52 11.28 -17.31
C ILE A 366 -6.59 12.49 -17.42
N ASN A 367 -5.86 12.61 -18.54
CA ASN A 367 -4.92 13.71 -18.77
C ASN A 367 -5.62 15.08 -18.82
N SER A 368 -6.86 15.14 -19.34
CA SER A 368 -7.64 16.39 -19.35
C SER A 368 -8.06 16.87 -17.95
N ARG A 369 -7.99 16.00 -16.93
CA ARG A 369 -8.18 16.34 -15.50
C ARG A 369 -6.85 16.60 -14.77
N GLY A 370 -5.75 16.73 -15.49
CA GLY A 370 -4.41 17.01 -14.94
C GLY A 370 -3.78 15.84 -14.19
N LYS A 371 -4.28 14.62 -14.41
CA LYS A 371 -3.72 13.39 -13.82
C LYS A 371 -3.06 12.52 -14.90
N ARG A 372 -2.26 11.55 -14.49
CA ARG A 372 -1.59 10.59 -15.38
C ARG A 372 -2.24 9.22 -15.25
N LEU A 373 -2.29 8.50 -16.36
CA LEU A 373 -2.68 7.10 -16.38
C LEU A 373 -1.52 6.22 -15.88
N ILE A 374 -1.84 5.26 -15.02
CA ILE A 374 -0.99 4.12 -14.70
C ILE A 374 -1.81 2.84 -14.89
N GLY A 375 -1.20 1.75 -15.30
CA GLY A 375 -1.85 0.45 -15.45
C GLY A 375 -0.85 -0.69 -15.43
N TRP A 376 -1.36 -1.91 -15.28
CA TRP A 376 -0.57 -3.13 -15.33
C TRP A 376 0.13 -3.28 -16.67
N ASP A 377 1.19 -4.08 -16.73
CA ASP A 377 2.08 -4.09 -17.91
C ASP A 377 1.44 -4.67 -19.21
N GLU A 378 0.20 -5.15 -19.16
CA GLU A 378 -0.63 -5.46 -20.34
C GLU A 378 -1.05 -4.21 -21.12
N ILE A 379 -1.01 -3.02 -20.55
CA ILE A 379 -1.30 -1.78 -21.27
C ILE A 379 -0.35 -1.51 -22.45
N GLN A 380 0.79 -2.21 -22.49
CA GLN A 380 1.71 -2.15 -23.62
C GLN A 380 1.24 -2.97 -24.84
N GLU A 381 0.29 -3.90 -24.66
CA GLU A 381 -0.21 -4.75 -25.73
C GLU A 381 -0.98 -3.93 -26.76
N GLY A 382 -0.58 -4.03 -28.04
CA GLY A 382 -1.12 -3.19 -29.11
C GLY A 382 -0.57 -1.76 -29.13
N GLY A 383 0.39 -1.41 -28.27
CA GLY A 383 1.12 -0.14 -28.26
C GLY A 383 0.93 0.68 -26.98
N LEU A 384 2.04 0.93 -26.28
CA LEU A 384 2.07 1.75 -25.05
C LEU A 384 1.98 3.24 -25.39
N SER A 385 1.13 3.97 -24.66
CA SER A 385 1.10 5.43 -24.77
C SER A 385 2.36 6.07 -24.17
N PRO A 386 2.93 7.11 -24.78
CA PRO A 386 4.17 7.73 -24.30
C PRO A 386 4.02 8.47 -22.96
N THR A 387 2.80 8.77 -22.51
CA THR A 387 2.53 9.47 -21.25
C THR A 387 2.05 8.54 -20.13
N ALA A 388 1.75 7.27 -20.44
CA ALA A 388 1.36 6.28 -19.45
C ALA A 388 2.53 5.86 -18.57
N THR A 389 2.25 5.59 -17.30
CA THR A 389 3.17 4.90 -16.38
C THR A 389 2.78 3.42 -16.35
N MET A 390 3.76 2.54 -16.39
CA MET A 390 3.51 1.09 -16.44
C MET A 390 3.87 0.42 -15.12
N MET A 391 2.95 -0.37 -14.56
CA MET A 391 3.18 -1.19 -13.37
C MET A 391 3.48 -2.63 -13.79
N VAL A 392 4.73 -3.07 -13.56
CA VAL A 392 5.27 -4.32 -14.12
C VAL A 392 5.15 -5.45 -13.11
N TRP A 393 4.26 -6.40 -13.36
CA TRP A 393 4.00 -7.52 -12.46
C TRP A 393 4.39 -8.90 -13.03
N ARG A 394 4.36 -9.06 -14.38
CA ARG A 394 4.60 -10.34 -15.05
C ARG A 394 6.10 -10.68 -15.08
N SER A 395 6.57 -11.42 -14.07
CA SER A 395 7.99 -11.83 -13.99
C SER A 395 8.45 -12.74 -15.14
N TRP A 396 7.50 -13.38 -15.85
CA TRP A 396 7.77 -14.17 -17.06
C TRP A 396 7.89 -13.32 -18.34
N MET A 397 7.69 -12.01 -18.24
CA MET A 397 7.86 -11.04 -19.32
C MET A 397 9.08 -10.14 -19.04
N PRO A 398 10.32 -10.67 -19.03
CA PRO A 398 11.49 -9.99 -18.47
C PRO A 398 11.89 -8.72 -19.21
N ASN A 399 11.41 -8.52 -20.44
CA ASN A 399 11.70 -7.35 -21.26
C ASN A 399 10.64 -6.24 -21.11
N SER A 400 9.54 -6.47 -20.44
CA SER A 400 8.41 -5.55 -20.32
C SER A 400 8.84 -4.18 -19.82
N ALA A 401 9.48 -4.15 -18.64
CA ALA A 401 10.00 -2.92 -18.05
C ALA A 401 11.03 -2.21 -18.96
N ARG A 402 11.94 -2.99 -19.56
CA ARG A 402 12.97 -2.42 -20.42
C ARG A 402 12.39 -1.75 -21.66
N HIS A 403 11.41 -2.38 -22.31
CA HIS A 403 10.74 -1.78 -23.46
C HIS A 403 10.05 -0.45 -23.11
N ALA A 404 9.37 -0.38 -21.96
CA ALA A 404 8.76 0.86 -21.51
C ALA A 404 9.81 1.95 -21.25
N LEU A 405 10.91 1.61 -20.55
CA LEU A 405 12.01 2.53 -20.29
C LEU A 405 12.68 3.02 -21.59
N GLU A 406 12.87 2.15 -22.58
CA GLU A 406 13.42 2.51 -23.89
C GLU A 406 12.51 3.51 -24.64
N GLN A 407 11.19 3.39 -24.49
CA GLN A 407 10.21 4.34 -25.04
C GLN A 407 10.10 5.64 -24.25
N GLY A 408 10.72 5.74 -23.08
CA GLY A 408 10.70 6.92 -22.22
C GLY A 408 9.62 6.92 -21.14
N ASN A 409 8.89 5.82 -20.97
CA ASN A 409 7.86 5.70 -19.94
C ASN A 409 8.47 5.48 -18.55
N ASP A 410 7.78 5.98 -17.53
CA ASP A 410 8.05 5.63 -16.14
C ASP A 410 7.51 4.23 -15.83
N VAL A 411 8.20 3.51 -14.95
CA VAL A 411 7.77 2.18 -14.50
C VAL A 411 7.76 2.05 -12.97
N VAL A 412 6.83 1.27 -12.46
CA VAL A 412 6.78 0.80 -11.05
C VAL A 412 6.91 -0.71 -11.07
N MET A 413 7.85 -1.24 -10.28
CA MET A 413 8.14 -2.67 -10.26
C MET A 413 7.32 -3.40 -9.19
N THR A 414 6.53 -4.38 -9.63
CA THR A 414 5.70 -5.22 -8.77
C THR A 414 5.79 -6.71 -9.14
N PRO A 415 6.99 -7.25 -9.46
CA PRO A 415 7.10 -8.60 -10.01
C PRO A 415 6.51 -9.63 -9.06
N ASN A 416 5.60 -10.46 -9.56
CA ASN A 416 4.91 -11.46 -8.76
C ASN A 416 5.87 -12.48 -8.10
N SER A 417 7.04 -12.67 -8.67
CA SER A 417 8.10 -13.50 -8.08
C SER A 417 8.64 -12.98 -6.74
N HIS A 418 8.44 -11.69 -6.41
CA HIS A 418 9.00 -11.04 -5.22
C HIS A 418 8.01 -10.20 -4.42
N LEU A 419 6.92 -9.71 -5.04
CA LEU A 419 6.09 -8.66 -4.45
C LEU A 419 4.59 -8.97 -4.40
N TYR A 420 4.19 -10.24 -4.63
CA TYR A 420 2.81 -10.70 -4.41
C TYR A 420 2.69 -11.28 -3.00
N PHE A 421 2.17 -10.46 -2.10
CA PHE A 421 2.09 -10.82 -0.67
C PHE A 421 0.85 -11.65 -0.31
N ASP A 422 0.00 -11.96 -1.27
CA ASP A 422 -0.99 -13.03 -1.18
C ASP A 422 -0.35 -14.42 -1.23
N TYR A 423 0.88 -14.54 -1.73
CA TYR A 423 1.66 -15.79 -1.72
C TYR A 423 2.06 -16.19 -0.30
N ASP A 424 2.14 -17.50 -0.05
CA ASP A 424 2.50 -18.03 1.27
C ASP A 424 3.93 -17.67 1.69
N GLN A 425 4.11 -17.40 2.98
CA GLN A 425 5.43 -17.11 3.55
C GLN A 425 6.21 -18.35 4.00
N GLY A 426 5.54 -19.51 4.11
CA GLY A 426 6.09 -20.75 4.65
C GLY A 426 6.80 -21.63 3.63
N SER A 427 7.29 -22.76 4.12
CA SER A 427 7.81 -23.83 3.26
C SER A 427 6.67 -24.79 2.87
N ARG A 428 6.79 -25.43 1.69
CA ARG A 428 5.84 -26.43 1.17
C ARG A 428 5.56 -27.64 2.07
N LYS A 429 5.93 -27.64 3.35
CA LYS A 429 5.70 -28.77 4.25
C LYS A 429 4.29 -28.70 4.85
N PRO A 430 3.58 -29.87 4.93
CA PRO A 430 2.16 -29.95 5.26
C PRO A 430 1.77 -29.63 6.70
N ALA A 431 2.64 -29.06 7.50
CA ALA A 431 2.36 -28.61 8.85
C ALA A 431 2.06 -27.12 8.94
N ALA A 432 1.73 -26.50 7.80
CA ALA A 432 1.35 -25.09 7.80
C ALA A 432 -0.01 -24.93 8.44
N PRO A 433 -0.15 -24.00 9.40
CA PRO A 433 -1.44 -23.66 9.96
C PRO A 433 -2.34 -23.06 8.89
N GLU A 434 -3.62 -22.93 9.20
CA GLU A 434 -4.70 -22.36 8.36
C GLU A 434 -4.36 -21.06 7.62
N TYR A 435 -3.29 -20.39 8.01
CA TYR A 435 -2.82 -19.14 7.44
C TYR A 435 -1.92 -19.28 6.19
N GLU A 436 -1.40 -20.47 5.89
CA GLU A 436 -0.32 -20.64 4.90
C GLU A 436 -0.71 -21.44 3.65
N THR A 437 -1.93 -21.88 3.46
CA THR A 437 -2.26 -22.87 2.40
C THR A 437 -3.07 -22.31 1.24
N ILE A 438 -2.75 -21.11 0.77
CA ILE A 438 -3.63 -20.45 -0.16
C ILE A 438 -3.16 -20.55 -1.60
N ASN A 439 -1.86 -20.52 -1.77
CA ASN A 439 -1.23 -20.50 -3.08
C ASN A 439 0.02 -21.37 -3.02
N ASN A 440 0.23 -22.25 -3.96
CA ASN A 440 1.42 -23.11 -4.03
C ASN A 440 2.75 -22.33 -4.26
N ASN A 441 2.70 -21.03 -4.33
CA ASN A 441 3.84 -20.14 -4.42
C ASN A 441 4.30 -19.70 -3.03
N HIS A 442 5.59 -19.71 -2.80
CA HIS A 442 6.19 -19.34 -1.52
C HIS A 442 7.12 -18.14 -1.70
N LEU A 443 6.89 -17.12 -0.88
CA LEU A 443 7.62 -15.87 -0.94
C LEU A 443 8.04 -15.45 0.46
N THR A 444 9.30 -15.67 0.82
CA THR A 444 9.85 -15.28 2.12
C THR A 444 10.30 -13.82 2.12
N TRP A 445 10.55 -13.26 3.30
CA TRP A 445 11.12 -11.91 3.42
C TRP A 445 12.52 -11.82 2.78
N GLN A 446 13.29 -12.93 2.74
CA GLN A 446 14.60 -12.98 2.07
C GLN A 446 14.46 -12.82 0.55
N HIS A 447 13.46 -13.44 -0.06
CA HIS A 447 13.16 -13.22 -1.48
C HIS A 447 12.84 -11.75 -1.75
N VAL A 448 12.00 -11.14 -0.93
CA VAL A 448 11.68 -9.70 -1.03
C VAL A 448 12.93 -8.85 -0.88
N TYR A 449 13.76 -9.15 0.14
CA TYR A 449 14.99 -8.40 0.40
C TYR A 449 16.01 -8.53 -0.74
N GLY A 450 16.02 -9.66 -1.44
CA GLY A 450 16.89 -9.91 -2.60
C GLY A 450 16.53 -9.13 -3.87
N LEU A 451 15.35 -8.52 -3.91
CA LEU A 451 14.89 -7.77 -5.09
C LEU A 451 15.81 -6.59 -5.41
N GLU A 452 16.13 -6.43 -6.68
CA GLU A 452 16.63 -5.21 -7.29
C GLU A 452 15.57 -4.65 -8.22
N PRO A 453 14.94 -3.49 -7.85
CA PRO A 453 13.87 -2.92 -8.67
C PRO A 453 14.33 -2.39 -10.03
N VAL A 454 15.59 -1.97 -10.16
CA VAL A 454 16.13 -1.52 -11.45
C VAL A 454 16.41 -2.75 -12.32
N PRO A 455 15.75 -2.93 -13.48
CA PRO A 455 16.00 -4.06 -14.36
C PRO A 455 17.46 -4.12 -14.82
N GLN A 456 18.03 -5.33 -14.83
CA GLN A 456 19.41 -5.52 -15.26
C GLN A 456 19.64 -4.96 -16.67
N GLY A 457 20.72 -4.21 -16.84
CA GLY A 457 21.08 -3.60 -18.12
C GLY A 457 20.34 -2.29 -18.43
N THR A 458 19.57 -1.75 -17.48
CA THR A 458 18.98 -0.40 -17.63
C THR A 458 20.10 0.65 -17.74
N PRO A 459 20.12 1.49 -18.78
CA PRO A 459 21.08 2.60 -18.88
C PRO A 459 20.92 3.57 -17.71
N ARG A 460 22.04 4.07 -17.17
CA ARG A 460 22.04 4.93 -15.96
C ARG A 460 21.14 6.17 -16.09
N GLU A 461 21.09 6.76 -17.26
CA GLU A 461 20.23 7.92 -17.55
C GLU A 461 18.74 7.59 -17.50
N ARG A 462 18.38 6.29 -17.58
CA ARG A 462 17.01 5.79 -17.52
C ARG A 462 16.61 5.25 -16.15
N GLU A 463 17.56 5.00 -15.26
CA GLU A 463 17.27 4.48 -13.91
C GLU A 463 16.26 5.36 -13.15
N LYS A 464 16.28 6.67 -13.38
CA LYS A 464 15.34 7.64 -12.77
C LYS A 464 13.88 7.43 -13.17
N GLN A 465 13.62 6.72 -14.28
CA GLN A 465 12.27 6.36 -14.74
C GLN A 465 11.74 5.11 -14.03
N VAL A 466 12.59 4.36 -13.33
CA VAL A 466 12.14 3.36 -12.37
C VAL A 466 11.75 4.11 -11.10
N LEU A 467 10.43 4.40 -10.97
CA LEU A 467 9.92 5.20 -9.86
C LEU A 467 10.10 4.47 -8.52
N GLY A 468 10.12 3.14 -8.53
CA GLY A 468 10.31 2.31 -7.34
C GLY A 468 9.58 0.98 -7.43
N CYS A 469 9.12 0.50 -6.29
CA CYS A 469 8.44 -0.79 -6.20
C CYS A 469 7.28 -0.80 -5.20
N GLN A 470 6.42 -1.80 -5.37
CA GLN A 470 5.19 -1.96 -4.59
C GLN A 470 4.89 -3.44 -4.38
N ALA A 471 4.42 -3.81 -3.19
CA ALA A 471 3.85 -5.13 -2.98
C ALA A 471 2.33 -5.09 -3.22
N ASN A 472 1.82 -6.16 -3.83
CA ASN A 472 0.41 -6.36 -4.11
C ASN A 472 -0.18 -7.38 -3.15
N ILE A 473 -1.30 -7.02 -2.51
CA ILE A 473 -1.99 -7.87 -1.56
C ILE A 473 -3.39 -8.14 -2.09
N TRP A 474 -3.50 -9.14 -2.97
CA TRP A 474 -4.77 -9.65 -3.49
C TRP A 474 -5.53 -10.38 -2.38
N THR A 475 -6.83 -10.15 -2.28
CA THR A 475 -7.60 -10.57 -1.10
C THR A 475 -8.57 -11.73 -1.35
N GLU A 476 -8.39 -12.52 -2.43
CA GLU A 476 -9.21 -13.70 -2.70
C GLU A 476 -9.32 -14.63 -1.48
N TYR A 477 -8.24 -14.73 -0.72
CA TYR A 477 -8.14 -15.60 0.46
C TYR A 477 -7.69 -14.84 1.72
N ILE A 478 -7.79 -13.51 1.72
CA ILE A 478 -7.42 -12.64 2.83
C ILE A 478 -8.65 -11.89 3.31
N PRO A 479 -9.52 -12.54 4.12
CA PRO A 479 -10.84 -12.00 4.43
C PRO A 479 -10.85 -10.90 5.51
N ASN A 480 -9.75 -10.67 6.20
CA ASN A 480 -9.69 -9.75 7.34
C ASN A 480 -8.28 -9.23 7.63
N LEU A 481 -8.20 -8.22 8.50
CA LEU A 481 -6.93 -7.61 8.89
C LEU A 481 -5.92 -8.59 9.51
N PRO A 482 -6.27 -9.51 10.45
CA PRO A 482 -5.28 -10.43 11.00
C PRO A 482 -4.61 -11.31 9.92
N LYS A 483 -5.36 -11.77 8.91
CA LYS A 483 -4.78 -12.53 7.80
C LYS A 483 -3.93 -11.63 6.90
N TRP A 484 -4.39 -10.41 6.65
CA TRP A 484 -3.63 -9.42 5.89
C TRP A 484 -2.28 -9.10 6.57
N GLU A 485 -2.29 -8.84 7.87
CA GLU A 485 -1.08 -8.58 8.65
C GLU A 485 -0.10 -9.76 8.61
N TYR A 486 -0.64 -10.99 8.74
CA TYR A 486 0.18 -12.20 8.66
C TYR A 486 0.86 -12.35 7.31
N GLN A 487 0.16 -12.05 6.23
CA GLN A 487 0.71 -12.12 4.87
C GLN A 487 1.72 -10.98 4.58
N VAL A 488 1.51 -9.81 5.15
CA VAL A 488 2.32 -8.63 4.84
C VAL A 488 3.59 -8.55 5.69
N PHE A 489 3.51 -8.89 6.98
CA PHE A 489 4.64 -8.77 7.87
C PHE A 489 5.31 -10.13 8.15
N PRO A 490 6.66 -10.19 8.15
CA PRO A 490 7.62 -9.07 8.09
C PRO A 490 8.08 -8.67 6.68
N ARG A 491 7.50 -9.23 5.60
CA ARG A 491 7.92 -8.95 4.21
C ARG A 491 7.90 -7.45 3.87
N ALA A 492 6.93 -6.71 4.39
CA ALA A 492 6.85 -5.26 4.18
C ALA A 492 8.08 -4.52 4.75
N LEU A 493 8.68 -5.00 5.84
CA LEU A 493 9.90 -4.39 6.38
C LEU A 493 11.08 -4.59 5.41
N ALA A 494 11.17 -5.76 4.79
CA ALA A 494 12.16 -6.03 3.76
C ALA A 494 11.95 -5.15 2.53
N LEU A 495 10.71 -5.00 2.07
CA LEU A 495 10.37 -4.11 0.96
C LEU A 495 10.68 -2.64 1.29
N ALA A 496 10.39 -2.19 2.51
CA ALA A 496 10.71 -0.82 2.95
C ALA A 496 12.20 -0.52 2.78
N GLU A 497 13.06 -1.48 3.15
CA GLU A 497 14.51 -1.32 2.97
C GLU A 497 14.93 -1.38 1.51
N VAL A 498 14.38 -2.29 0.71
CA VAL A 498 14.63 -2.37 -0.74
C VAL A 498 14.29 -1.05 -1.44
N ALA A 499 13.16 -0.45 -1.07
CA ALA A 499 12.67 0.76 -1.71
C ALA A 499 13.35 2.05 -1.22
N TRP A 500 13.95 2.03 -0.03
CA TRP A 500 14.52 3.21 0.61
C TRP A 500 16.04 3.24 0.58
N THR A 501 16.68 2.14 1.02
CA THR A 501 18.12 2.11 1.30
C THR A 501 18.95 1.99 0.01
N PRO A 502 20.05 2.72 -0.12
CA PRO A 502 20.99 2.53 -1.23
C PRO A 502 21.43 1.06 -1.35
N GLN A 503 21.52 0.57 -2.60
CA GLN A 503 21.78 -0.85 -2.89
C GLN A 503 23.07 -1.36 -2.24
N GLU A 504 24.12 -0.55 -2.24
CA GLU A 504 25.43 -0.87 -1.69
C GLU A 504 25.45 -1.00 -0.15
N LEU A 505 24.43 -0.47 0.52
CA LEU A 505 24.29 -0.55 1.98
C LEU A 505 23.42 -1.72 2.43
N LYS A 506 22.77 -2.44 1.50
CA LYS A 506 21.95 -3.60 1.83
C LYS A 506 22.82 -4.75 2.36
N ASN A 507 22.42 -5.31 3.50
CA ASN A 507 23.07 -6.45 4.12
C ASN A 507 22.04 -7.29 4.87
N GLU A 508 21.76 -8.48 4.39
CA GLU A 508 20.72 -9.37 4.92
C GLU A 508 20.94 -9.74 6.38
N LYS A 509 22.19 -10.02 6.79
CA LYS A 509 22.50 -10.38 8.18
C LYS A 509 22.28 -9.20 9.14
N ASP A 510 22.64 -7.99 8.71
CA ASP A 510 22.39 -6.77 9.47
C ASP A 510 20.88 -6.45 9.50
N PHE A 511 20.20 -6.55 8.36
CA PHE A 511 18.75 -6.39 8.28
C PHE A 511 18.04 -7.34 9.24
N ARG A 512 18.42 -8.62 9.29
CA ARG A 512 17.82 -9.58 10.21
C ARG A 512 17.95 -9.15 11.67
N LYS A 513 19.09 -8.64 12.10
CA LYS A 513 19.26 -8.13 13.48
C LYS A 513 18.34 -6.95 13.76
N ARG A 514 18.20 -6.03 12.81
CA ARG A 514 17.30 -4.87 12.93
C ARG A 514 15.84 -5.30 12.89
N LEU A 515 15.48 -6.26 12.06
CA LEU A 515 14.15 -6.87 12.02
C LEU A 515 13.76 -7.43 13.38
N ASP A 516 14.61 -8.23 14.02
CA ASP A 516 14.32 -8.81 15.34
C ASP A 516 14.06 -7.73 16.40
N ARG A 517 14.68 -6.57 16.28
CA ARG A 517 14.45 -5.41 17.16
C ARG A 517 13.15 -4.65 16.86
N GLN A 518 12.56 -4.84 15.68
CA GLN A 518 11.24 -4.28 15.35
C GLN A 518 10.07 -5.16 15.79
N LEU A 519 10.28 -6.47 16.02
CA LEU A 519 9.20 -7.39 16.37
C LEU A 519 8.46 -7.00 17.68
N PRO A 520 9.14 -6.56 18.76
CA PRO A 520 8.45 -6.10 19.98
C PRO A 520 7.49 -4.92 19.72
N PHE A 521 7.82 -4.05 18.76
CA PHE A 521 6.90 -2.97 18.37
C PHE A 521 5.64 -3.54 17.69
N LEU A 522 5.81 -4.50 16.78
CA LEU A 522 4.67 -5.16 16.12
C LEU A 522 3.81 -5.90 17.14
N ASP A 523 4.43 -6.59 18.12
CA ASP A 523 3.72 -7.25 19.22
C ASP A 523 2.91 -6.23 20.05
N ALA A 524 3.53 -5.12 20.44
CA ALA A 524 2.87 -4.05 21.21
C ALA A 524 1.72 -3.37 20.47
N ARG A 525 1.74 -3.38 19.14
CA ARG A 525 0.67 -2.87 18.26
C ARG A 525 -0.38 -3.93 17.92
N GLY A 526 -0.26 -5.14 18.45
CA GLY A 526 -1.17 -6.24 18.16
C GLY A 526 -1.21 -6.59 16.67
N VAL A 527 -0.06 -6.54 16.00
CA VAL A 527 0.07 -6.95 14.59
C VAL A 527 0.24 -8.46 14.53
N ASN A 528 -0.61 -9.12 13.80
CA ASN A 528 -0.53 -10.57 13.59
C ASN A 528 0.44 -10.89 12.47
N TYR A 529 1.75 -10.83 12.74
CA TYR A 529 2.78 -11.09 11.73
C TYR A 529 3.31 -12.53 11.81
N LYS A 530 3.83 -13.03 10.68
CA LYS A 530 4.57 -14.29 10.67
C LYS A 530 5.92 -14.12 11.38
N ARG A 531 6.20 -14.96 12.38
CA ARG A 531 7.51 -14.98 13.04
C ARG A 531 8.60 -15.36 12.03
N PRO A 532 9.72 -14.62 11.97
CA PRO A 532 10.80 -14.89 11.01
C PRO A 532 11.50 -16.25 11.18
N ASP A 533 11.39 -16.86 12.34
CA ASP A 533 11.99 -18.15 12.68
C ASP A 533 10.92 -19.20 12.96
N ASN A 534 10.98 -20.30 12.21
CA ASN A 534 10.45 -21.63 12.53
C ASN A 534 8.96 -21.87 12.71
N GLY A 535 8.12 -21.21 11.97
CA GLY A 535 6.78 -21.75 11.70
C GLY A 535 5.88 -22.04 12.91
N ALA A 536 6.19 -21.50 14.08
CA ALA A 536 5.22 -21.45 15.16
C ALA A 536 4.28 -20.26 14.90
N PRO A 537 2.96 -20.47 14.81
CA PRO A 537 2.02 -19.38 14.61
C PRO A 537 2.13 -18.38 15.76
N ALA A 538 2.06 -17.09 15.42
CA ALA A 538 1.96 -16.03 16.41
C ALA A 538 0.56 -16.01 17.01
N GLN A 539 0.11 -16.94 17.71
CA GLN A 539 -1.17 -17.15 18.40
C GLN A 539 -2.25 -17.92 17.62
N PRO A 540 -2.80 -18.99 18.24
CA PRO A 540 -3.82 -19.85 17.65
C PRO A 540 -5.25 -19.30 17.69
N GLU A 541 -5.49 -18.09 18.18
CA GLU A 541 -6.85 -17.63 18.52
C GLU A 541 -7.48 -16.57 17.60
N ALA A 542 -6.83 -16.15 16.54
CA ALA A 542 -7.52 -15.36 15.52
C ALA A 542 -8.37 -16.33 14.67
N VAL A 543 -9.48 -16.75 15.21
CA VAL A 543 -10.53 -17.43 14.45
C VAL A 543 -10.80 -16.61 13.21
N ILE A 544 -10.65 -17.22 12.03
CA ILE A 544 -11.11 -16.67 10.77
C ILE A 544 -12.64 -16.62 10.83
N SER A 545 -13.18 -15.78 11.70
CA SER A 545 -14.56 -15.39 11.63
C SER A 545 -14.66 -14.37 10.51
N ARG A 546 -15.41 -14.67 9.47
CA ARG A 546 -15.91 -13.67 8.54
C ARG A 546 -16.85 -12.76 9.34
N GLU A 547 -16.30 -11.77 10.05
CA GLU A 547 -17.12 -10.71 10.56
C GLU A 547 -17.68 -9.96 9.34
N ARG A 548 -18.98 -10.09 9.20
CA ARG A 548 -19.79 -9.40 8.20
C ARG A 548 -19.98 -7.97 8.68
N HIS A 549 -19.69 -7.04 7.85
CA HIS A 549 -20.14 -5.66 7.98
C HIS A 549 -21.22 -5.36 6.95
#